data_e5295efbf23903f0a2d253f9fda2ecee
#
_entry.id   e5295efbf23903f0a2d253f9fda2ecee
#
_cell.length_a   1.000
_cell.length_b   1.000
_cell.length_c   1.000
_cell.angle_alpha   90.00
_cell.angle_beta   90.00
_cell.angle_gamma   90.00
#
_symmetry.space_group_name_H-M   'P 1'
#
loop_
_entity.id
_entity.type
_entity.pdbx_description
1 polymer ?
#
loop_
_entity_poly.entity_id
_entity_poly.type
_entity_poly.pdbx_seq_one_letter_code
_entity_poly.pdbx_strand_id
1 'polypeptide(L)'
;EAPLYTCWLHCDCLADIYKTEMFSDEHFRIIESFAKKAAETGMNTVLLPAFTPPLDTPVGKERPTAQLVGVTLKNGGYSFDFSLMERYIRIMLKCGIKYFEHSHLFTQWGAKASPKIIADTESGKKRIFGWETDSRSEEYKRFLKEYLKALMPFLKRLGIKSNTFFHISDEPQKKDIDYYKSAFKTVKPEIGDCKITDALSNYEFFENGCIDIPVVEVCSSDIDRFINSCEDFW
;
A
#
# COMPACT_ATOMS: atom_id res chain seq x y z
N GLU A 1 4.54 15.99 -18.43
CA GLU A 1 4.62 15.80 -16.98
C GLU A 1 5.94 15.14 -16.61
N ALA A 2 6.44 15.35 -15.39
CA ALA A 2 7.63 14.65 -14.92
C ALA A 2 7.29 13.17 -14.71
N PRO A 3 8.20 12.23 -15.02
CA PRO A 3 7.96 10.82 -14.76
C PRO A 3 7.74 10.56 -13.26
N LEU A 4 6.97 9.52 -12.93
CA LEU A 4 6.82 9.08 -11.56
C LEU A 4 8.15 8.48 -11.10
N TYR A 5 8.67 8.98 -9.98
CA TYR A 5 9.89 8.50 -9.38
C TYR A 5 9.64 8.22 -7.90
N THR A 6 9.57 6.94 -7.55
CA THR A 6 9.18 6.48 -6.23
C THR A 6 10.34 6.10 -5.33
N CYS A 7 10.12 6.26 -4.03
CA CYS A 7 10.95 5.67 -2.99
C CYS A 7 10.05 5.01 -1.94
N TRP A 8 10.25 3.74 -1.71
CA TRP A 8 9.61 3.06 -0.60
C TRP A 8 10.36 3.35 0.71
N LEU A 9 10.05 4.49 1.29
CA LEU A 9 10.60 4.89 2.58
C LEU A 9 10.08 3.96 3.69
N HIS A 10 10.93 3.01 4.10
CA HIS A 10 10.60 2.06 5.16
C HIS A 10 10.67 2.73 6.54
N CYS A 11 9.51 3.16 7.04
CA CYS A 11 9.40 3.87 8.31
C CYS A 11 9.92 3.08 9.51
N ASP A 12 9.71 1.76 9.52
CA ASP A 12 10.21 0.87 10.56
C ASP A 12 11.75 0.79 10.61
N CYS A 13 12.40 0.82 9.44
CA CYS A 13 13.87 0.88 9.38
C CYS A 13 14.40 2.19 9.97
N LEU A 14 13.74 3.32 9.70
CA LEU A 14 14.12 4.60 10.29
C LEU A 14 13.94 4.59 11.81
N ALA A 15 12.79 4.09 12.29
CA ALA A 15 12.55 4.00 13.73
C ALA A 15 13.59 3.12 14.43
N ASP A 16 13.98 1.99 13.83
CA ASP A 16 14.99 1.10 14.39
C ASP A 16 16.39 1.71 14.37
N ILE A 17 16.83 2.30 13.26
CA ILE A 17 18.15 2.92 13.13
C ILE A 17 18.33 4.07 14.11
N TYR A 18 17.33 4.95 14.22
CA TYR A 18 17.38 6.13 15.07
C TYR A 18 16.89 5.88 16.50
N LYS A 19 16.48 4.64 16.82
CA LYS A 19 16.00 4.23 18.15
C LYS A 19 14.86 5.10 18.66
N THR A 20 13.91 5.40 17.78
CA THR A 20 12.72 6.21 18.11
C THR A 20 11.46 5.34 18.15
N GLU A 21 10.46 5.79 18.89
CA GLU A 21 9.14 5.18 18.86
C GLU A 21 8.46 5.45 17.51
N MET A 22 7.83 4.40 16.94
CA MET A 22 7.14 4.47 15.65
C MET A 22 6.08 5.58 15.63
N PHE A 23 6.18 6.47 14.64
CA PHE A 23 5.30 7.62 14.43
C PHE A 23 5.19 8.60 15.60
N SER A 24 6.19 8.61 16.51
CA SER A 24 6.37 9.69 17.50
C SER A 24 6.72 11.01 16.80
N ASP A 25 6.71 12.11 17.53
CA ASP A 25 7.10 13.42 17.01
C ASP A 25 8.55 13.43 16.50
N GLU A 26 9.46 12.73 17.20
CA GLU A 26 10.84 12.58 16.78
C GLU A 26 10.93 11.78 15.48
N HIS A 27 10.22 10.65 15.40
CA HIS A 27 10.19 9.84 14.18
C HIS A 27 9.64 10.62 12.98
N PHE A 28 8.59 11.41 13.15
CA PHE A 28 8.08 12.28 12.06
C PHE A 28 9.09 13.35 11.63
N ARG A 29 9.91 13.89 12.54
CA ARG A 29 11.00 14.81 12.16
C ARG A 29 12.06 14.12 11.31
N ILE A 30 12.41 12.88 11.63
CA ILE A 30 13.33 12.06 10.85
C ILE A 30 12.75 11.77 9.48
N ILE A 31 11.49 11.30 9.41
CA ILE A 31 10.77 11.05 8.16
C ILE A 31 10.74 12.30 7.27
N GLU A 32 10.43 13.49 7.83
CA GLU A 32 10.44 14.76 7.10
C GLU A 32 11.81 15.07 6.50
N SER A 33 12.88 14.83 7.26
CA SER A 33 14.25 15.07 6.78
C SER A 33 14.62 14.16 5.59
N PHE A 34 14.24 12.88 5.65
CA PHE A 34 14.46 11.94 4.55
C PHE A 34 13.58 12.28 3.33
N ALA A 35 12.30 12.59 3.55
CA ALA A 35 11.37 12.97 2.48
C ALA A 35 11.86 14.24 1.74
N LYS A 36 12.36 15.24 2.48
CA LYS A 36 12.94 16.45 1.89
C LYS A 36 14.13 16.11 1.01
N LYS A 37 15.06 15.27 1.51
CA LYS A 37 16.23 14.86 0.73
C LYS A 37 15.83 14.03 -0.51
N ALA A 38 14.87 13.13 -0.40
CA ALA A 38 14.32 12.37 -1.51
C ALA A 38 13.72 13.31 -2.59
N ALA A 39 12.92 14.30 -2.19
CA ALA A 39 12.35 15.27 -3.12
C ALA A 39 13.44 16.13 -3.83
N GLU A 40 14.50 16.51 -3.11
CA GLU A 40 15.65 17.23 -3.69
C GLU A 40 16.38 16.41 -4.80
N THR A 41 16.27 15.08 -4.76
CA THR A 41 16.83 14.18 -5.80
C THR A 41 15.84 13.86 -6.92
N GLY A 42 14.66 14.49 -6.92
CA GLY A 42 13.66 14.36 -7.96
C GLY A 42 12.55 13.34 -7.65
N MET A 43 12.59 12.66 -6.51
CA MET A 43 11.51 11.77 -6.09
C MET A 43 10.22 12.56 -5.88
N ASN A 44 9.14 12.10 -6.47
CA ASN A 44 7.82 12.75 -6.41
C ASN A 44 6.71 11.84 -5.90
N THR A 45 7.02 10.58 -5.66
CA THR A 45 6.10 9.52 -5.23
C THR A 45 6.65 8.80 -4.01
N VAL A 46 5.79 8.41 -3.07
CA VAL A 46 6.20 7.71 -1.84
C VAL A 46 5.20 6.64 -1.43
N LEU A 47 5.68 5.56 -0.82
CA LEU A 47 4.82 4.55 -0.19
C LEU A 47 4.08 5.16 1.00
N LEU A 48 2.76 4.97 1.06
CA LEU A 48 1.87 5.36 2.15
C LEU A 48 1.57 4.11 3.00
N PRO A 49 2.26 3.90 4.13
CA PRO A 49 2.10 2.68 4.94
C PRO A 49 0.80 2.72 5.76
N ALA A 50 -0.34 2.58 5.06
CA ALA A 50 -1.65 2.53 5.68
C ALA A 50 -1.73 1.41 6.72
N PHE A 51 -1.31 0.22 6.32
CA PHE A 51 -1.03 -0.94 7.16
C PHE A 51 0.45 -1.31 7.04
N THR A 52 0.93 -2.21 7.89
CA THR A 52 2.33 -2.64 7.84
C THR A 52 2.62 -3.28 6.49
N PRO A 53 3.51 -2.69 5.66
CA PRO A 53 3.80 -3.24 4.33
C PRO A 53 4.32 -4.67 4.44
N PRO A 54 3.74 -5.64 3.70
CA PRO A 54 4.15 -7.05 3.77
C PRO A 54 5.38 -7.36 2.89
N LEU A 55 6.27 -6.39 2.74
CA LEU A 55 7.44 -6.44 1.89
C LEU A 55 8.65 -7.00 2.64
N ASP A 56 9.56 -7.68 1.92
CA ASP A 56 10.82 -8.21 2.46
C ASP A 56 10.63 -9.08 3.72
N THR A 57 9.47 -9.69 3.85
CA THR A 57 9.11 -10.46 5.03
C THR A 57 8.74 -11.88 4.61
N PRO A 58 9.50 -12.91 5.00
CA PRO A 58 9.14 -14.30 4.71
C PRO A 58 7.77 -14.67 5.26
N VAL A 59 7.09 -15.59 4.59
CA VAL A 59 5.78 -16.11 5.02
C VAL A 59 5.84 -16.57 6.47
N GLY A 60 4.89 -16.11 7.27
CA GLY A 60 4.80 -16.43 8.71
C GLY A 60 5.76 -15.66 9.60
N LYS A 61 6.57 -14.75 9.06
CA LYS A 61 7.39 -13.82 9.84
C LYS A 61 6.70 -12.46 9.94
N GLU A 62 7.15 -11.65 10.89
CA GLU A 62 6.64 -10.31 11.10
C GLU A 62 7.77 -9.29 11.11
N ARG A 63 7.48 -8.11 10.56
CA ARG A 63 8.31 -6.91 10.73
C ARG A 63 7.66 -5.99 11.77
N PRO A 64 8.39 -5.00 12.32
CA PRO A 64 7.82 -3.99 13.22
C PRO A 64 6.57 -3.35 12.62
N THR A 65 5.60 -3.03 13.49
CA THR A 65 4.33 -2.44 13.03
C THR A 65 4.54 -1.01 12.54
N ALA A 66 4.36 -0.80 11.24
CA ALA A 66 4.38 0.52 10.59
C ALA A 66 3.00 0.79 9.97
N GLN A 67 2.03 1.13 10.82
CA GLN A 67 0.63 1.30 10.46
C GLN A 67 0.16 2.71 10.79
N LEU A 68 -0.20 3.50 9.75
CA LEU A 68 -0.68 4.88 9.89
C LEU A 68 -2.18 4.98 10.18
N VAL A 69 -2.95 3.93 9.87
CA VAL A 69 -4.40 3.89 10.11
C VAL A 69 -4.68 3.27 11.46
N GLY A 70 -5.26 4.05 12.37
CA GLY A 70 -5.83 3.50 13.59
C GLY A 70 -7.06 2.65 13.25
N VAL A 71 -7.10 1.41 13.72
CA VAL A 71 -8.24 0.52 13.54
C VAL A 71 -8.84 0.19 14.88
N THR A 72 -10.15 0.35 15.03
CA THR A 72 -10.88 -0.10 16.21
C THR A 72 -11.90 -1.15 15.79
N LEU A 73 -11.92 -2.29 16.48
CA LEU A 73 -12.91 -3.36 16.33
C LEU A 73 -13.74 -3.47 17.60
N LYS A 74 -15.01 -3.04 17.53
CA LYS A 74 -15.97 -3.12 18.66
C LYS A 74 -17.34 -3.56 18.14
N ASN A 75 -18.02 -4.39 18.91
CA ASN A 75 -19.35 -4.89 18.57
C ASN A 75 -19.43 -5.46 17.13
N GLY A 76 -18.35 -6.08 16.65
CA GLY A 76 -18.26 -6.64 15.30
C GLY A 76 -18.14 -5.63 14.16
N GLY A 77 -18.07 -4.31 14.42
CA GLY A 77 -17.89 -3.24 13.43
C GLY A 77 -16.48 -2.65 13.49
N TYR A 78 -16.01 -2.13 12.34
CA TYR A 78 -14.73 -1.45 12.24
C TYR A 78 -14.94 0.07 12.23
N SER A 79 -14.00 0.80 12.86
CA SER A 79 -13.84 2.24 12.67
C SER A 79 -12.36 2.57 12.45
N PHE A 80 -12.11 3.68 11.73
CA PHE A 80 -10.79 4.03 11.24
C PHE A 80 -10.42 5.45 11.64
N ASP A 81 -9.22 5.61 12.21
CA ASP A 81 -8.61 6.91 12.49
C ASP A 81 -7.48 7.17 11.49
N PHE A 82 -7.60 8.22 10.73
CA PHE A 82 -6.63 8.64 9.72
C PHE A 82 -5.70 9.77 10.18
N SER A 83 -5.68 10.11 11.46
CA SER A 83 -4.92 11.26 11.97
C SER A 83 -3.42 11.17 11.69
N LEU A 84 -2.79 10.01 11.94
CA LEU A 84 -1.37 9.78 11.64
C LEU A 84 -1.12 9.77 10.12
N MET A 85 -2.03 9.20 9.35
CA MET A 85 -1.95 9.18 7.88
C MET A 85 -2.06 10.61 7.31
N GLU A 86 -2.96 11.43 7.82
CA GLU A 86 -3.06 12.84 7.42
C GLU A 86 -1.78 13.60 7.73
N ARG A 87 -1.21 13.41 8.92
CA ARG A 87 0.07 14.02 9.30
C ARG A 87 1.19 13.62 8.33
N TYR A 88 1.31 12.33 8.02
CA TYR A 88 2.29 11.82 7.07
C TYR A 88 2.13 12.47 5.69
N ILE A 89 0.92 12.45 5.13
CA ILE A 89 0.60 13.03 3.82
C ILE A 89 0.95 14.52 3.78
N ARG A 90 0.59 15.29 4.81
CA ARG A 90 0.90 16.73 4.87
C ARG A 90 2.40 17.00 4.91
N ILE A 91 3.17 16.18 5.62
CA ILE A 91 4.64 16.25 5.63
C ILE A 91 5.19 15.98 4.23
N MET A 92 4.72 14.92 3.56
CA MET A 92 5.17 14.58 2.20
C MET A 92 4.87 15.70 1.20
N LEU A 93 3.65 16.24 1.22
CA LEU A 93 3.25 17.36 0.36
C LEU A 93 4.11 18.61 0.62
N LYS A 94 4.40 18.94 1.88
CA LYS A 94 5.28 20.04 2.28
C LYS A 94 6.71 19.86 1.74
N CYS A 95 7.20 18.63 1.67
CA CYS A 95 8.51 18.29 1.11
C CYS A 95 8.56 18.29 -0.42
N GLY A 96 7.42 18.41 -1.11
CA GLY A 96 7.36 18.41 -2.58
C GLY A 96 6.96 17.06 -3.21
N ILE A 97 6.71 16.02 -2.41
CA ILE A 97 6.16 14.74 -2.87
C ILE A 97 4.68 14.99 -3.25
N LYS A 98 4.25 14.47 -4.39
CA LYS A 98 2.92 14.74 -4.95
C LYS A 98 2.04 13.51 -5.07
N TYR A 99 2.65 12.33 -5.22
CA TYR A 99 1.97 11.08 -5.49
C TYR A 99 2.18 10.09 -4.35
N PHE A 100 1.21 9.22 -4.14
CA PHE A 100 1.19 8.28 -3.02
C PHE A 100 0.87 6.88 -3.52
N GLU A 101 1.71 5.93 -3.18
CA GLU A 101 1.44 4.51 -3.36
C GLU A 101 0.84 3.96 -2.07
N HIS A 102 -0.46 3.69 -2.07
CA HIS A 102 -1.09 3.02 -0.93
C HIS A 102 -0.43 1.67 -0.71
N SER A 103 0.01 1.37 0.49
CA SER A 103 0.66 0.10 0.80
C SER A 103 -0.22 -1.10 0.41
N HIS A 104 0.44 -2.18 0.06
CA HIS A 104 -0.17 -3.41 -0.44
C HIS A 104 -1.33 -3.87 0.44
N LEU A 105 -2.48 -4.10 -0.20
CA LEU A 105 -3.70 -4.56 0.48
C LEU A 105 -3.68 -6.07 0.73
N PHE A 106 -2.77 -6.79 0.07
CA PHE A 106 -2.53 -8.22 0.24
C PHE A 106 -1.03 -8.48 0.29
N THR A 107 -0.66 -9.71 0.67
CA THR A 107 0.74 -10.08 0.78
C THR A 107 1.42 -10.19 -0.59
N GLN A 108 2.75 -10.01 -0.60
CA GLN A 108 3.61 -10.21 -1.76
C GLN A 108 3.50 -11.64 -2.33
N TRP A 109 3.93 -11.81 -3.58
CA TRP A 109 4.01 -13.09 -4.29
C TRP A 109 2.68 -13.79 -4.54
N GLY A 110 1.60 -13.02 -4.74
CA GLY A 110 0.35 -13.57 -5.26
C GLY A 110 -0.92 -13.32 -4.47
N ALA A 111 -0.92 -12.35 -3.57
CA ALA A 111 -2.12 -11.88 -2.88
C ALA A 111 -2.87 -12.97 -2.07
N LYS A 112 -2.15 -13.92 -1.45
CA LYS A 112 -2.76 -15.07 -0.76
C LYS A 112 -3.28 -14.76 0.63
N ALA A 113 -2.68 -13.79 1.32
CA ALA A 113 -3.03 -13.42 2.68
C ALA A 113 -3.16 -11.91 2.83
N SER A 114 -3.59 -11.47 4.00
CA SER A 114 -3.61 -10.06 4.36
C SER A 114 -2.24 -9.58 4.86
N PRO A 115 -1.91 -8.28 4.78
CA PRO A 115 -0.84 -7.69 5.55
C PRO A 115 -1.15 -7.78 7.05
N LYS A 116 -0.14 -7.53 7.87
CA LYS A 116 -0.30 -7.39 9.32
C LYS A 116 -1.14 -6.16 9.65
N ILE A 117 -2.27 -6.35 10.32
CA ILE A 117 -3.16 -5.29 10.78
C ILE A 117 -3.41 -5.42 12.27
N ILE A 118 -3.13 -4.34 12.99
CA ILE A 118 -3.35 -4.22 14.43
C ILE A 118 -4.62 -3.38 14.65
N ALA A 119 -5.47 -3.81 15.58
CA ALA A 119 -6.66 -3.07 15.99
C ALA A 119 -6.76 -2.94 17.53
N ASP A 120 -7.35 -1.85 17.96
CA ASP A 120 -7.83 -1.71 19.33
C ASP A 120 -9.17 -2.45 19.47
N THR A 121 -9.21 -3.41 20.39
CA THR A 121 -10.39 -4.26 20.65
C THR A 121 -10.87 -4.06 22.08
N GLU A 122 -12.01 -4.61 22.44
CA GLU A 122 -12.53 -4.59 23.83
C GLU A 122 -11.54 -5.20 24.84
N SER A 123 -10.68 -6.13 24.39
CA SER A 123 -9.66 -6.79 25.21
C SER A 123 -8.24 -6.21 25.01
N GLY A 124 -8.13 -4.99 24.45
CA GLY A 124 -6.87 -4.30 24.20
C GLY A 124 -6.41 -4.42 22.74
N LYS A 125 -5.19 -3.98 22.52
CA LYS A 125 -4.60 -3.95 21.16
C LYS A 125 -4.21 -5.36 20.71
N LYS A 126 -4.69 -5.77 19.54
CA LYS A 126 -4.43 -7.11 18.96
C LYS A 126 -4.13 -7.05 17.47
N ARG A 127 -3.34 -8.01 16.98
CA ARG A 127 -3.27 -8.33 15.56
C ARG A 127 -4.56 -9.08 15.18
N ILE A 128 -5.32 -8.49 14.26
CA ILE A 128 -6.59 -9.06 13.78
C ILE A 128 -6.42 -9.76 12.42
N PHE A 129 -5.42 -9.38 11.61
CA PHE A 129 -5.10 -9.98 10.32
C PHE A 129 -3.58 -10.13 10.14
N GLY A 130 -3.18 -11.06 9.29
CA GLY A 130 -1.78 -11.35 8.97
C GLY A 130 -1.65 -12.53 7.99
N TRP A 131 -0.47 -13.16 7.93
CA TRP A 131 -0.18 -14.27 7.01
C TRP A 131 -1.13 -15.47 7.10
N GLU A 132 -1.74 -15.70 8.24
CA GLU A 132 -2.71 -16.76 8.48
C GLU A 132 -4.12 -16.43 7.97
N THR A 133 -4.36 -15.20 7.55
CA THR A 133 -5.66 -14.75 7.04
C THR A 133 -5.74 -14.99 5.53
N ASP A 134 -6.56 -15.93 5.09
CA ASP A 134 -6.84 -16.13 3.66
C ASP A 134 -7.42 -14.82 3.08
N SER A 135 -6.79 -14.31 2.03
CA SER A 135 -7.22 -13.10 1.32
C SER A 135 -8.64 -13.17 0.77
N ARG A 136 -9.17 -14.39 0.57
CA ARG A 136 -10.53 -14.65 0.08
C ARG A 136 -11.55 -14.84 1.19
N SER A 137 -11.15 -14.77 2.48
CA SER A 137 -12.08 -14.86 3.59
C SER A 137 -13.09 -13.71 3.56
N GLU A 138 -14.34 -14.02 3.90
CA GLU A 138 -15.40 -13.00 3.91
C GLU A 138 -15.16 -11.92 4.97
N GLU A 139 -14.47 -12.27 6.07
CA GLU A 139 -14.10 -11.32 7.11
C GLU A 139 -13.12 -10.27 6.59
N TYR A 140 -12.06 -10.70 5.88
CA TYR A 140 -11.08 -9.77 5.32
C TYR A 140 -11.65 -8.93 4.17
N LYS A 141 -12.47 -9.52 3.31
CA LYS A 141 -13.19 -8.77 2.27
C LYS A 141 -14.11 -7.70 2.86
N ARG A 142 -14.85 -8.04 3.93
CA ARG A 142 -15.69 -7.08 4.65
C ARG A 142 -14.85 -5.94 5.24
N PHE A 143 -13.74 -6.28 5.91
CA PHE A 143 -12.80 -5.29 6.44
C PHE A 143 -12.32 -4.33 5.34
N LEU A 144 -11.83 -4.86 4.22
CA LEU A 144 -11.33 -4.04 3.10
C LEU A 144 -12.42 -3.13 2.54
N LYS A 145 -13.64 -3.63 2.38
CA LYS A 145 -14.77 -2.84 1.90
C LYS A 145 -15.11 -1.69 2.85
N GLU A 146 -15.19 -1.95 4.16
CA GLU A 146 -15.44 -0.90 5.17
C GLU A 146 -14.28 0.10 5.21
N TYR A 147 -13.04 -0.36 5.15
CA TYR A 147 -11.84 0.47 5.12
C TYR A 147 -11.81 1.40 3.89
N LEU A 148 -11.93 0.85 2.69
CA LEU A 148 -11.85 1.62 1.45
C LEU A 148 -13.02 2.60 1.35
N LYS A 149 -14.22 2.22 1.79
CA LYS A 149 -15.37 3.13 1.88
C LYS A 149 -15.11 4.33 2.80
N ALA A 150 -14.33 4.16 3.87
CA ALA A 150 -13.94 5.26 4.76
C ALA A 150 -12.74 6.05 4.18
N LEU A 151 -11.79 5.39 3.53
CA LEU A 151 -10.58 6.00 2.97
C LEU A 151 -10.89 6.94 1.80
N MET A 152 -11.75 6.55 0.86
CA MET A 152 -11.95 7.31 -0.37
C MET A 152 -12.45 8.75 -0.14
N PRO A 153 -13.44 9.02 0.75
CA PRO A 153 -13.80 10.38 1.12
C PRO A 153 -12.66 11.16 1.81
N PHE A 154 -11.84 10.48 2.60
CA PHE A 154 -10.68 11.08 3.26
C PHE A 154 -9.64 11.56 2.23
N LEU A 155 -9.25 10.72 1.26
CA LEU A 155 -8.32 11.10 0.18
C LEU A 155 -8.88 12.24 -0.68
N LYS A 156 -10.18 12.21 -0.96
CA LYS A 156 -10.87 13.30 -1.68
C LYS A 156 -10.82 14.62 -0.91
N ARG A 157 -11.07 14.59 0.40
CA ARG A 157 -11.00 15.77 1.28
C ARG A 157 -9.59 16.39 1.30
N LEU A 158 -8.55 15.57 1.24
CA LEU A 158 -7.16 16.04 1.17
C LEU A 158 -6.73 16.47 -0.23
N GLY A 159 -7.56 16.26 -1.26
CA GLY A 159 -7.25 16.63 -2.65
C GLY A 159 -6.22 15.72 -3.33
N ILE A 160 -5.95 14.54 -2.78
CA ILE A 160 -4.91 13.62 -3.30
C ILE A 160 -5.48 12.33 -3.91
N LYS A 161 -6.81 12.19 -4.00
CA LYS A 161 -7.43 10.96 -4.53
C LYS A 161 -6.88 10.58 -5.91
N SER A 162 -6.78 11.54 -6.83
CA SER A 162 -6.26 11.33 -8.20
C SER A 162 -4.75 11.07 -8.25
N ASN A 163 -4.05 11.36 -7.16
CA ASN A 163 -2.61 11.21 -7.03
C ASN A 163 -2.25 9.99 -6.15
N THR A 164 -3.24 9.13 -5.86
CA THR A 164 -3.03 7.92 -5.05
C THR A 164 -3.21 6.69 -5.93
N PHE A 165 -2.17 5.87 -5.98
CA PHE A 165 -2.14 4.56 -6.63
C PHE A 165 -2.33 3.46 -5.57
N PHE A 166 -2.94 2.35 -5.95
CA PHE A 166 -3.17 1.22 -5.06
C PHE A 166 -2.37 0.01 -5.49
N HIS A 167 -1.68 -0.61 -4.54
CA HIS A 167 -1.07 -1.92 -4.72
C HIS A 167 -2.01 -3.03 -4.24
N ILE A 168 -2.17 -4.06 -5.05
CA ILE A 168 -2.84 -5.30 -4.62
C ILE A 168 -1.84 -6.21 -3.96
N SER A 169 -0.77 -6.56 -4.67
CA SER A 169 0.29 -7.45 -4.20
C SER A 169 1.64 -6.86 -4.59
N ASP A 170 2.66 -7.67 -4.55
CA ASP A 170 4.00 -7.35 -5.04
C ASP A 170 4.56 -8.60 -5.73
N GLU A 171 5.13 -8.44 -6.92
CA GLU A 171 5.70 -9.51 -7.74
C GLU A 171 4.82 -10.78 -7.82
N PRO A 172 3.55 -10.67 -8.23
CA PRO A 172 2.65 -11.81 -8.27
C PRO A 172 3.13 -12.85 -9.30
N GLN A 173 3.05 -14.12 -8.93
CA GLN A 173 3.44 -15.23 -9.80
C GLN A 173 2.24 -15.74 -10.60
N LYS A 174 2.45 -16.14 -11.87
CA LYS A 174 1.43 -16.65 -12.78
C LYS A 174 0.53 -17.73 -12.16
N LYS A 175 1.08 -18.65 -11.36
CA LYS A 175 0.33 -19.71 -10.67
C LYS A 175 -0.72 -19.16 -9.67
N ASP A 176 -0.60 -17.90 -9.27
CA ASP A 176 -1.42 -17.27 -8.25
C ASP A 176 -2.44 -16.27 -8.83
N ILE A 177 -2.61 -16.26 -10.16
CA ILE A 177 -3.47 -15.31 -10.88
C ILE A 177 -4.93 -15.32 -10.39
N ASP A 178 -5.44 -16.45 -9.92
CA ASP A 178 -6.81 -16.55 -9.41
C ASP A 178 -6.98 -15.83 -8.06
N TYR A 179 -5.95 -15.87 -7.21
CA TYR A 179 -5.93 -15.07 -5.97
C TYR A 179 -5.89 -13.59 -6.27
N TYR A 180 -5.03 -13.19 -7.21
CA TYR A 180 -4.90 -11.81 -7.63
C TYR A 180 -6.21 -11.28 -8.23
N LYS A 181 -6.85 -12.04 -9.13
CA LYS A 181 -8.17 -11.68 -9.70
C LYS A 181 -9.25 -11.55 -8.64
N SER A 182 -9.23 -12.40 -7.60
CA SER A 182 -10.16 -12.29 -6.47
C SER A 182 -9.91 -11.03 -5.67
N ALA A 183 -8.65 -10.69 -5.39
CA ALA A 183 -8.25 -9.48 -4.71
C ALA A 183 -8.64 -8.23 -5.51
N PHE A 184 -8.36 -8.20 -6.82
CA PHE A 184 -8.78 -7.13 -7.73
C PHE A 184 -10.29 -6.90 -7.69
N LYS A 185 -11.09 -7.96 -7.80
CA LYS A 185 -12.56 -7.88 -7.72
C LYS A 185 -13.07 -7.34 -6.39
N THR A 186 -12.31 -7.51 -5.32
CA THR A 186 -12.65 -6.97 -4.00
C THR A 186 -12.32 -5.49 -3.89
N VAL A 187 -11.20 -5.05 -4.47
CA VAL A 187 -10.66 -3.70 -4.30
C VAL A 187 -11.21 -2.72 -5.35
N LYS A 188 -11.17 -3.07 -6.64
CA LYS A 188 -11.46 -2.14 -7.75
C LYS A 188 -12.81 -1.44 -7.66
N PRO A 189 -13.91 -2.11 -7.27
CA PRO A 189 -15.21 -1.45 -7.12
C PRO A 189 -15.24 -0.35 -6.05
N GLU A 190 -14.42 -0.48 -5.01
CA GLU A 190 -14.40 0.45 -3.87
C GLU A 190 -13.50 1.68 -4.12
N ILE A 191 -12.45 1.54 -4.94
CA ILE A 191 -11.52 2.64 -5.27
C ILE A 191 -11.93 3.44 -6.51
N GLY A 192 -12.87 2.92 -7.32
CA GLY A 192 -13.43 3.59 -8.50
C GLY A 192 -12.37 3.88 -9.58
N ASP A 193 -12.17 5.16 -9.88
CA ASP A 193 -11.26 5.68 -10.91
C ASP A 193 -9.78 5.71 -10.50
N CYS A 194 -9.45 5.42 -9.24
CA CYS A 194 -8.04 5.29 -8.83
C CYS A 194 -7.35 4.14 -9.57
N LYS A 195 -6.07 4.34 -9.86
CA LYS A 195 -5.25 3.39 -10.60
C LYS A 195 -4.68 2.31 -9.69
N ILE A 196 -4.59 1.10 -10.22
CA ILE A 196 -3.88 -0.02 -9.60
C ILE A 196 -2.51 -0.14 -10.28
N THR A 197 -1.47 -0.24 -9.47
CA THR A 197 -0.08 -0.45 -9.90
C THR A 197 0.53 -1.59 -9.11
N ASP A 198 1.30 -2.44 -9.74
CA ASP A 198 2.09 -3.48 -9.08
C ASP A 198 3.34 -3.81 -9.89
N ALA A 199 4.39 -4.30 -9.21
CA ALA A 199 5.59 -4.81 -9.84
C ALA A 199 5.29 -6.12 -10.58
N LEU A 200 5.65 -6.21 -11.85
CA LEU A 200 5.30 -7.33 -12.72
C LEU A 200 6.49 -7.90 -13.48
N SER A 201 6.67 -9.22 -13.36
CA SER A 201 7.50 -10.01 -14.28
C SER A 201 6.69 -10.71 -15.36
N ASN A 202 5.35 -10.80 -15.23
CA ASN A 202 4.46 -11.54 -16.12
C ASN A 202 3.39 -10.63 -16.72
N TYR A 203 3.33 -10.56 -18.04
CA TYR A 203 2.37 -9.74 -18.80
C TYR A 203 0.90 -10.12 -18.60
N GLU A 204 0.61 -11.36 -18.22
CA GLU A 204 -0.77 -11.86 -18.09
C GLU A 204 -1.64 -11.10 -17.08
N PHE A 205 -1.05 -10.53 -16.04
CA PHE A 205 -1.79 -9.70 -15.06
C PHE A 205 -2.32 -8.42 -15.69
N PHE A 206 -1.52 -7.79 -16.56
CA PHE A 206 -1.92 -6.63 -17.34
C PHE A 206 -2.94 -7.00 -18.43
N GLU A 207 -2.68 -8.04 -19.21
CA GLU A 207 -3.57 -8.54 -20.27
C GLU A 207 -4.98 -8.87 -19.75
N ASN A 208 -5.09 -9.37 -18.52
CA ASN A 208 -6.37 -9.64 -17.85
C ASN A 208 -7.05 -8.39 -17.27
N GLY A 209 -6.51 -7.18 -17.48
CA GLY A 209 -7.10 -5.93 -17.01
C GLY A 209 -7.11 -5.75 -15.49
N CYS A 210 -6.20 -6.42 -14.78
CA CYS A 210 -6.12 -6.34 -13.33
C CYS A 210 -5.19 -5.21 -12.83
N ILE A 211 -4.44 -4.58 -13.73
CA ILE A 211 -3.46 -3.54 -13.41
C ILE A 211 -3.62 -2.41 -14.41
N ASP A 212 -3.67 -1.19 -13.92
CA ASP A 212 -3.80 0.02 -14.74
C ASP A 212 -2.41 0.55 -15.17
N ILE A 213 -1.41 0.48 -14.27
CA ILE A 213 -0.04 0.96 -14.51
C ILE A 213 0.94 -0.13 -14.07
N PRO A 214 1.48 -0.93 -14.98
CA PRO A 214 2.46 -1.95 -14.62
C PRO A 214 3.83 -1.34 -14.30
N VAL A 215 4.46 -1.79 -13.21
CA VAL A 215 5.88 -1.54 -12.91
C VAL A 215 6.65 -2.74 -13.44
N VAL A 216 7.31 -2.58 -14.58
CA VAL A 216 7.85 -3.71 -15.33
C VAL A 216 9.31 -3.96 -14.97
N GLU A 217 9.64 -5.21 -14.65
CA GLU A 217 11.04 -5.64 -14.50
C GLU A 217 11.79 -5.48 -15.83
N VAL A 218 12.87 -4.70 -15.82
CA VAL A 218 13.63 -4.33 -17.05
C VAL A 218 14.20 -5.55 -17.79
N CYS A 219 14.48 -6.64 -17.07
CA CYS A 219 14.98 -7.90 -17.66
C CYS A 219 13.86 -8.94 -17.90
N SER A 220 12.59 -8.56 -17.78
CA SER A 220 11.48 -9.44 -18.09
C SER A 220 11.50 -9.88 -19.54
N SER A 221 11.26 -11.18 -19.78
CA SER A 221 11.05 -11.72 -21.13
C SER A 221 9.83 -11.12 -21.85
N ASP A 222 8.90 -10.53 -21.11
CA ASP A 222 7.68 -9.91 -21.62
C ASP A 222 7.83 -8.39 -21.86
N ILE A 223 9.02 -7.80 -21.68
CA ILE A 223 9.22 -6.34 -21.75
C ILE A 223 8.70 -5.72 -23.06
N ASP A 224 8.96 -6.36 -24.20
CA ASP A 224 8.50 -5.87 -25.51
C ASP A 224 6.96 -5.89 -25.64
N ARG A 225 6.28 -6.84 -24.97
CA ARG A 225 4.81 -6.88 -24.93
C ARG A 225 4.26 -5.68 -24.15
N PHE A 226 4.86 -5.35 -23.01
CA PHE A 226 4.48 -4.19 -22.23
C PHE A 226 4.69 -2.89 -23.02
N ILE A 227 5.88 -2.69 -23.61
CA ILE A 227 6.22 -1.51 -24.42
C ILE A 227 5.21 -1.30 -25.56
N ASN A 228 4.78 -2.38 -26.23
CA ASN A 228 3.87 -2.29 -27.38
C ASN A 228 2.38 -2.16 -26.99
N SER A 229 2.01 -2.39 -25.73
CA SER A 229 0.60 -2.49 -25.32
C SER A 229 0.20 -1.48 -24.25
N CYS A 230 1.15 -0.85 -23.57
CA CYS A 230 0.87 0.11 -22.52
C CYS A 230 1.09 1.53 -23.02
N GLU A 231 0.09 2.39 -22.86
CA GLU A 231 0.27 3.84 -23.06
C GLU A 231 1.12 4.44 -21.94
N ASP A 232 0.90 3.93 -20.71
CA ASP A 232 1.65 4.30 -19.51
C ASP A 232 2.17 3.05 -18.82
N PHE A 233 3.47 2.92 -18.62
CA PHE A 233 4.07 1.94 -17.72
C PHE A 233 5.20 2.55 -16.92
N TRP A 234 5.55 1.90 -15.81
CA TRP A 234 6.49 2.43 -14.81
C TRP A 234 7.64 1.46 -14.57
#